data_ed7efcb2030f999f0719eb5e23ef69f3
#
_entry.id   ed7efcb2030f999f0719eb5e23ef69f3
#
_cell.length_a   1.000
_cell.length_b   1.000
_cell.length_c   1.000
_cell.angle_alpha   90.00
_cell.angle_beta   90.00
_cell.angle_gamma   90.00
#
_symmetry.space_group_name_H-M   'P 1'
#
loop_
_entity.id
_entity.type
_entity.pdbx_description
1 polymer ?
#
loop_
_entity_poly.entity_id
_entity_poly.type
_entity_poly.pdbx_seq_one_letter_code
_entity_poly.pdbx_strand_id
1 'polypeptide(L)'
;VSYSLELGAGIDSLSIVYTGSDTTFATSDLSDNTTYYWQVTATDLSGATTENTGGYHSFRINTENDLPGNFALLSPDSGSMVTDLTPTLHWEVPVDPDDRSRSIVSYHVYLDTSLTGTIPDTVSTNSYTAPNLLEDVMYYWKIVAVDDDGGTKESAIWSFWTNSENSVPSPFTLLTPTVDEETGLTPTFSWTASSDADLNDSLAYTLRYGPDISNLTDVSTGTQTTYTPT
;
A
#
# COMPACT_ATOMS: atom_id res chain seq x y z
N VAL A 1 2.86 -52.33 -33.79
CA VAL A 1 3.06 -50.88 -33.61
C VAL A 1 3.46 -50.65 -32.18
N SER A 2 4.48 -49.84 -31.96
CA SER A 2 4.85 -49.30 -30.66
C SER A 2 4.68 -47.79 -30.65
N TYR A 3 4.48 -47.22 -29.46
CA TYR A 3 4.31 -45.79 -29.23
C TYR A 3 5.41 -45.30 -28.36
N SER A 4 5.90 -44.10 -28.65
CA SER A 4 6.81 -43.34 -27.80
C SER A 4 6.09 -42.03 -27.38
N LEU A 5 5.93 -41.80 -26.06
CA LEU A 5 5.38 -40.57 -25.50
C LEU A 5 6.52 -39.73 -24.98
N GLU A 6 6.56 -38.51 -25.44
CA GLU A 6 7.44 -37.46 -24.91
C GLU A 6 6.64 -36.48 -24.07
N LEU A 7 7.17 -36.06 -22.92
CA LEU A 7 6.59 -35.13 -21.97
C LEU A 7 7.69 -34.23 -21.38
N GLY A 8 7.38 -32.96 -21.17
CA GLY A 8 8.29 -31.99 -20.54
C GLY A 8 7.62 -30.68 -20.19
N ALA A 9 8.23 -29.91 -19.30
CA ALA A 9 7.74 -28.58 -18.89
C ALA A 9 8.00 -27.47 -19.95
N GLY A 10 8.61 -27.82 -21.06
CA GLY A 10 8.81 -26.94 -22.21
C GLY A 10 9.05 -27.78 -23.46
N ILE A 11 8.77 -27.21 -24.64
CA ILE A 11 8.93 -27.91 -25.95
C ILE A 11 10.39 -28.35 -26.15
N ASP A 12 11.36 -27.53 -25.70
CA ASP A 12 12.78 -27.83 -25.81
C ASP A 12 13.31 -28.79 -24.72
N SER A 13 12.47 -29.18 -23.77
CA SER A 13 12.79 -30.03 -22.63
C SER A 13 12.01 -31.36 -22.62
N LEU A 14 11.46 -31.75 -23.75
CA LEU A 14 10.71 -33.02 -23.86
C LEU A 14 11.69 -34.20 -23.69
N SER A 15 11.23 -35.21 -22.99
CA SER A 15 11.91 -36.47 -22.81
C SER A 15 10.96 -37.63 -22.98
N ILE A 16 11.45 -38.77 -23.46
CA ILE A 16 10.65 -39.99 -23.59
C ILE A 16 10.35 -40.52 -22.19
N VAL A 17 9.04 -40.52 -21.84
CA VAL A 17 8.53 -41.04 -20.55
C VAL A 17 7.87 -42.40 -20.67
N TYR A 18 7.55 -42.83 -21.90
CA TYR A 18 6.96 -44.14 -22.17
C TYR A 18 7.35 -44.64 -23.56
N THR A 19 7.59 -45.96 -23.67
CA THR A 19 7.67 -46.68 -24.93
C THR A 19 7.01 -48.03 -24.77
N GLY A 20 6.07 -48.37 -25.63
CA GLY A 20 5.30 -49.62 -25.54
C GLY A 20 4.17 -49.73 -26.55
N SER A 21 3.31 -50.72 -26.38
CA SER A 21 2.17 -50.98 -27.27
C SER A 21 0.84 -50.35 -26.74
N ASP A 22 0.82 -49.85 -25.50
CA ASP A 22 -0.38 -49.31 -24.91
C ASP A 22 -0.72 -47.94 -25.49
N THR A 23 -1.98 -47.65 -25.59
CA THR A 23 -2.53 -46.35 -26.06
C THR A 23 -2.89 -45.39 -24.90
N THR A 24 -2.58 -45.82 -23.68
CA THR A 24 -2.79 -45.02 -22.45
C THR A 24 -1.51 -45.05 -21.62
N PHE A 25 -1.20 -43.91 -20.99
CA PHE A 25 -0.06 -43.79 -20.06
C PHE A 25 -0.50 -42.93 -18.89
N ALA A 26 -0.22 -43.37 -17.67
CA ALA A 26 -0.39 -42.58 -16.45
C ALA A 26 0.97 -42.15 -15.92
N THR A 27 1.10 -40.88 -15.63
CA THR A 27 2.30 -40.32 -15.02
C THR A 27 1.99 -39.85 -13.58
N SER A 28 3.05 -39.76 -12.76
CA SER A 28 3.00 -39.21 -11.41
C SER A 28 4.08 -38.14 -11.27
N ASP A 29 4.11 -37.46 -10.11
CA ASP A 29 5.17 -36.56 -9.70
C ASP A 29 5.34 -35.32 -10.60
N LEU A 30 4.26 -34.90 -11.25
CA LEU A 30 4.22 -33.64 -11.97
C LEU A 30 4.14 -32.47 -10.95
N SER A 31 4.87 -31.39 -11.26
CA SER A 31 4.90 -30.19 -10.42
C SER A 31 3.63 -29.39 -10.58
N ASP A 32 3.14 -28.87 -9.46
CA ASP A 32 2.06 -27.91 -9.44
C ASP A 32 2.40 -26.61 -10.18
N ASN A 33 1.41 -25.85 -10.59
CA ASN A 33 1.56 -24.59 -11.35
C ASN A 33 2.39 -24.69 -12.63
N THR A 34 2.53 -25.90 -13.18
CA THR A 34 3.40 -26.16 -14.33
C THR A 34 2.60 -26.55 -15.56
N THR A 35 2.89 -25.91 -16.69
CA THR A 35 2.38 -26.32 -17.99
C THR A 35 3.31 -27.38 -18.57
N TYR A 36 2.74 -28.52 -18.92
CA TYR A 36 3.43 -29.62 -19.60
C TYR A 36 3.02 -29.69 -21.06
N TYR A 37 3.98 -30.04 -21.90
CA TYR A 37 3.82 -30.30 -23.33
C TYR A 37 4.09 -31.78 -23.58
N TRP A 38 3.35 -32.37 -24.53
CA TRP A 38 3.48 -33.76 -24.86
C TRP A 38 3.18 -34.03 -26.32
N GLN A 39 3.78 -35.08 -26.84
CA GLN A 39 3.50 -35.67 -28.16
C GLN A 39 3.69 -37.17 -28.17
N VAL A 40 3.17 -37.85 -29.20
CA VAL A 40 3.31 -39.28 -29.38
C VAL A 40 3.79 -39.58 -30.78
N THR A 41 4.80 -40.46 -30.88
CA THR A 41 5.28 -41.03 -32.12
C THR A 41 4.90 -42.51 -32.18
N ALA A 42 4.27 -42.93 -33.26
CA ALA A 42 4.00 -44.32 -33.53
C ALA A 42 5.07 -44.91 -34.43
N THR A 43 5.53 -46.16 -34.13
CA THR A 43 6.56 -46.88 -34.90
C THR A 43 6.01 -48.21 -35.31
N ASP A 44 6.14 -48.59 -36.59
CA ASP A 44 5.77 -49.90 -37.09
C ASP A 44 6.86 -50.95 -36.86
N LEU A 45 6.60 -52.22 -37.27
CA LEU A 45 7.54 -53.32 -37.14
C LEU A 45 8.77 -53.20 -38.06
N SER A 46 8.67 -52.31 -39.07
CA SER A 46 9.74 -52.06 -40.02
C SER A 46 10.63 -50.86 -39.58
N GLY A 47 10.28 -50.20 -38.49
CA GLY A 47 10.97 -49.03 -37.97
C GLY A 47 10.52 -47.71 -38.58
N ALA A 48 9.46 -47.67 -39.42
CA ALA A 48 8.92 -46.41 -39.93
C ALA A 48 8.10 -45.73 -38.84
N THR A 49 8.25 -44.43 -38.75
CA THR A 49 7.65 -43.58 -37.70
C THR A 49 6.65 -42.56 -38.23
N THR A 50 5.66 -42.21 -37.42
CA THR A 50 4.75 -41.10 -37.67
C THR A 50 4.42 -40.43 -36.36
N GLU A 51 4.42 -39.10 -36.35
CA GLU A 51 4.01 -38.30 -35.20
C GLU A 51 2.48 -38.06 -35.19
N ASN A 52 1.92 -37.71 -34.05
CA ASN A 52 0.53 -37.34 -33.92
C ASN A 52 0.20 -36.09 -34.79
N THR A 53 -1.00 -36.04 -35.31
CA THR A 53 -1.50 -34.86 -36.05
C THR A 53 -1.74 -33.71 -35.09
N GLY A 54 -1.39 -32.49 -35.51
CA GLY A 54 -1.62 -31.27 -34.72
C GLY A 54 -0.44 -30.81 -33.85
N GLY A 55 0.68 -31.57 -33.90
CA GLY A 55 1.88 -31.20 -33.14
C GLY A 55 1.75 -31.40 -31.63
N TYR A 56 2.48 -30.62 -30.86
CA TYR A 56 2.45 -30.71 -29.38
C TYR A 56 1.12 -30.31 -28.81
N HIS A 57 0.66 -31.09 -27.83
CA HIS A 57 -0.45 -30.75 -26.96
C HIS A 57 0.06 -30.29 -25.61
N SER A 58 -0.73 -29.51 -24.88
CA SER A 58 -0.35 -29.02 -23.54
C SER A 58 -1.49 -29.17 -22.55
N PHE A 59 -1.13 -29.37 -21.30
CA PHE A 59 -2.01 -29.29 -20.14
C PHE A 59 -1.26 -28.60 -18.99
N ARG A 60 -2.00 -28.09 -18.01
CA ARG A 60 -1.42 -27.52 -16.81
C ARG A 60 -1.83 -28.34 -15.59
N ILE A 61 -0.89 -28.54 -14.68
CA ILE A 61 -1.17 -28.99 -13.32
C ILE A 61 -1.47 -27.74 -12.47
N ASN A 62 -2.57 -27.82 -11.75
CA ASN A 62 -3.02 -26.84 -10.75
C ASN A 62 -3.88 -27.62 -9.76
N THR A 63 -3.36 -27.95 -8.60
CA THR A 63 -3.95 -28.91 -7.64
C THR A 63 -4.23 -28.29 -6.28
N GLU A 64 -3.55 -27.22 -5.92
CA GLU A 64 -3.67 -26.55 -4.64
C GLU A 64 -3.77 -25.04 -4.86
N ASN A 65 -4.50 -24.32 -4.00
CA ASN A 65 -4.56 -22.87 -4.06
C ASN A 65 -3.28 -22.26 -3.51
N ASP A 66 -2.55 -21.53 -4.33
CA ASP A 66 -1.45 -20.66 -3.92
C ASP A 66 -1.97 -19.26 -3.58
N LEU A 67 -1.37 -18.62 -2.59
CA LEU A 67 -1.76 -17.29 -2.19
C LEU A 67 -1.28 -16.24 -3.21
N PRO A 68 -1.97 -15.09 -3.32
CA PRO A 68 -1.48 -13.96 -4.10
C PRO A 68 -0.05 -13.57 -3.74
N GLY A 69 0.75 -13.23 -4.74
CA GLY A 69 2.14 -12.81 -4.58
C GLY A 69 2.27 -11.48 -3.83
N ASN A 70 3.50 -11.10 -3.51
CA ASN A 70 3.78 -9.78 -2.93
C ASN A 70 3.45 -8.67 -3.92
N PHE A 71 3.01 -7.53 -3.41
CA PHE A 71 2.74 -6.32 -4.18
C PHE A 71 3.06 -5.07 -3.36
N ALA A 72 3.32 -3.96 -4.04
CA ALA A 72 3.63 -2.69 -3.40
C ALA A 72 2.42 -1.76 -3.37
N LEU A 73 2.38 -0.88 -2.36
CA LEU A 73 1.56 0.33 -2.38
C LEU A 73 2.27 1.36 -3.26
N LEU A 74 1.50 2.24 -3.95
CA LEU A 74 2.05 3.17 -4.93
C LEU A 74 1.81 4.64 -4.56
N SER A 75 0.61 4.99 -4.12
CA SER A 75 0.28 6.36 -3.70
C SER A 75 -0.93 6.40 -2.76
N PRO A 76 -1.00 7.40 -1.87
CA PRO A 76 0.04 8.38 -1.52
C PRO A 76 1.29 7.75 -0.93
N ASP A 77 2.47 8.36 -1.12
CA ASP A 77 3.73 7.88 -0.53
C ASP A 77 3.65 7.82 0.99
N SER A 78 4.30 6.82 1.60
CA SER A 78 4.28 6.66 3.06
C SER A 78 4.95 7.85 3.76
N GLY A 79 4.23 8.44 4.71
CA GLY A 79 4.65 9.62 5.46
C GLY A 79 4.49 10.94 4.69
N SER A 80 3.86 10.93 3.52
CA SER A 80 3.60 12.16 2.75
C SER A 80 2.48 12.99 3.36
N MET A 81 2.46 14.27 2.96
CA MET A 81 1.35 15.18 3.21
C MET A 81 0.50 15.28 1.94
N VAL A 82 -0.81 15.15 2.07
CA VAL A 82 -1.79 15.29 0.99
C VAL A 82 -2.69 16.49 1.25
N THR A 83 -2.94 17.27 0.19
CA THR A 83 -3.78 18.47 0.25
C THR A 83 -5.21 18.20 -0.23
N ASP A 84 -5.49 16.98 -0.72
CA ASP A 84 -6.82 16.54 -1.10
C ASP A 84 -7.40 15.67 0.02
N LEU A 85 -8.59 16.04 0.53
CA LEU A 85 -9.29 15.27 1.57
C LEU A 85 -10.01 14.04 1.01
N THR A 86 -9.94 13.83 -0.30
CA THR A 86 -10.45 12.63 -0.99
C THR A 86 -9.36 11.93 -1.83
N PRO A 87 -8.18 11.66 -1.23
CA PRO A 87 -7.07 11.10 -2.00
C PRO A 87 -7.42 9.73 -2.59
N THR A 88 -6.85 9.45 -3.76
CA THR A 88 -6.96 8.12 -4.36
C THR A 88 -5.75 7.28 -3.98
N LEU A 89 -6.02 6.16 -3.32
CA LEU A 89 -5.03 5.14 -2.98
C LEU A 89 -4.80 4.24 -4.21
N HIS A 90 -3.55 3.92 -4.50
CA HIS A 90 -3.15 3.03 -5.60
C HIS A 90 -2.16 1.98 -5.11
N TRP A 91 -2.24 0.78 -5.70
CA TRP A 91 -1.32 -0.33 -5.44
C TRP A 91 -1.09 -1.18 -6.68
N GLU A 92 -0.07 -2.02 -6.65
CA GLU A 92 0.21 -2.99 -7.69
C GLU A 92 -0.81 -4.14 -7.64
N VAL A 93 -1.13 -4.69 -8.80
CA VAL A 93 -1.90 -5.94 -8.87
C VAL A 93 -0.95 -7.10 -8.58
N PRO A 94 -1.13 -7.86 -7.50
CA PRO A 94 -0.32 -9.04 -7.25
C PRO A 94 -0.53 -10.10 -8.33
N VAL A 95 0.50 -10.90 -8.56
CA VAL A 95 0.42 -12.08 -9.44
C VAL A 95 0.01 -13.26 -8.59
N ASP A 96 -0.97 -13.99 -9.06
CA ASP A 96 -1.36 -15.26 -8.48
C ASP A 96 -0.77 -16.39 -9.30
N PRO A 97 -0.03 -17.35 -8.68
CA PRO A 97 0.59 -18.46 -9.40
C PRO A 97 -0.42 -19.41 -10.03
N ASP A 98 -1.62 -19.53 -9.47
CA ASP A 98 -2.62 -20.50 -9.90
C ASP A 98 -3.26 -20.15 -11.23
N ASP A 99 -3.25 -18.89 -11.63
CA ASP A 99 -4.10 -18.44 -12.71
C ASP A 99 -3.38 -18.05 -14.00
N ARG A 100 -4.01 -18.46 -15.10
CA ARG A 100 -3.69 -17.98 -16.45
C ARG A 100 -4.40 -16.68 -16.83
N SER A 101 -5.52 -16.33 -16.15
CA SER A 101 -6.42 -15.27 -16.58
C SER A 101 -6.66 -14.18 -15.56
N ARG A 102 -6.17 -14.32 -14.35
CA ARG A 102 -6.23 -13.45 -13.21
C ARG A 102 -7.10 -13.88 -12.11
N SER A 103 -6.56 -14.06 -11.03
CA SER A 103 -7.23 -14.58 -9.89
C SER A 103 -7.49 -13.59 -8.79
N ILE A 104 -6.95 -12.38 -8.85
CA ILE A 104 -7.33 -11.39 -7.83
C ILE A 104 -8.72 -10.87 -8.14
N VAL A 105 -9.67 -11.26 -7.31
CA VAL A 105 -11.09 -10.92 -7.49
C VAL A 105 -11.51 -9.68 -6.72
N SER A 106 -10.83 -9.38 -5.60
CA SER A 106 -11.13 -8.20 -4.81
C SER A 106 -9.97 -7.76 -3.93
N TYR A 107 -10.09 -6.54 -3.42
CA TYR A 107 -9.19 -5.95 -2.45
C TYR A 107 -9.99 -5.43 -1.27
N HIS A 108 -9.56 -5.77 -0.05
CA HIS A 108 -10.06 -5.14 1.16
C HIS A 108 -9.15 -3.95 1.48
N VAL A 109 -9.73 -2.76 1.50
CA VAL A 109 -9.04 -1.49 1.77
C VAL A 109 -9.26 -1.11 3.22
N TYR A 110 -8.19 -1.06 3.99
CA TYR A 110 -8.20 -0.57 5.36
C TYR A 110 -7.63 0.85 5.36
N LEU A 111 -8.43 1.82 5.78
CA LEU A 111 -8.04 3.24 5.89
C LEU A 111 -8.67 3.81 7.15
N ASP A 112 -7.86 4.24 8.12
CA ASP A 112 -8.33 4.84 9.37
C ASP A 112 -7.19 5.56 10.11
N THR A 113 -7.49 6.30 11.15
CA THR A 113 -6.52 6.87 12.11
C THR A 113 -5.88 5.80 13.00
N SER A 114 -6.50 4.63 13.08
CA SER A 114 -5.99 3.41 13.72
C SER A 114 -6.57 2.20 13.01
N LEU A 115 -5.73 1.27 12.56
CA LEU A 115 -6.19 0.06 11.86
C LEU A 115 -6.74 -1.04 12.81
N THR A 116 -6.76 -0.80 14.12
CA THR A 116 -7.30 -1.77 15.09
C THR A 116 -8.82 -1.74 15.06
N GLY A 117 -9.43 -2.83 14.62
CA GLY A 117 -10.90 -2.95 14.55
C GLY A 117 -11.55 -2.24 13.37
N THR A 118 -10.78 -1.69 12.44
CA THR A 118 -11.29 -1.08 11.21
C THR A 118 -11.98 -2.14 10.34
N ILE A 119 -13.18 -1.82 9.86
CA ILE A 119 -13.89 -2.62 8.87
C ILE A 119 -13.44 -2.13 7.48
N PRO A 120 -12.95 -3.03 6.60
CA PRO A 120 -12.45 -2.62 5.29
C PRO A 120 -13.58 -2.34 4.29
N ASP A 121 -13.33 -1.41 3.38
CA ASP A 121 -14.06 -1.33 2.12
C ASP A 121 -13.59 -2.43 1.15
N THR A 122 -14.45 -2.87 0.24
CA THR A 122 -14.12 -3.89 -0.76
C THR A 122 -14.27 -3.33 -2.16
N VAL A 123 -13.20 -3.45 -2.96
CA VAL A 123 -13.17 -3.01 -4.36
C VAL A 123 -12.60 -4.10 -5.27
N SER A 124 -12.90 -4.03 -6.57
CA SER A 124 -12.39 -4.96 -7.59
C SER A 124 -11.29 -4.36 -8.47
N THR A 125 -10.92 -3.09 -8.23
CA THR A 125 -9.85 -2.37 -8.95
C THR A 125 -8.67 -2.13 -8.02
N ASN A 126 -7.49 -1.94 -8.57
CA ASN A 126 -6.28 -1.62 -7.80
C ASN A 126 -6.18 -0.12 -7.44
N SER A 127 -7.32 0.51 -7.21
CA SER A 127 -7.43 1.89 -6.75
C SER A 127 -8.68 2.08 -5.90
N TYR A 128 -8.61 3.03 -4.97
CA TYR A 128 -9.71 3.41 -4.09
C TYR A 128 -9.66 4.90 -3.80
N THR A 129 -10.75 5.62 -4.07
CA THR A 129 -10.87 7.02 -3.66
C THR A 129 -11.43 7.07 -2.26
N ALA A 130 -10.68 7.64 -1.33
CA ALA A 130 -11.09 7.80 0.04
C ALA A 130 -12.35 8.68 0.15
N PRO A 131 -13.22 8.46 1.16
CA PRO A 131 -14.27 9.42 1.49
C PRO A 131 -13.65 10.75 1.93
N ASN A 132 -14.47 11.77 2.15
CA ASN A 132 -14.00 13.07 2.66
C ASN A 132 -13.36 12.89 4.05
N LEU A 133 -12.04 12.94 4.10
CA LEU A 133 -11.24 12.78 5.32
C LEU A 133 -11.24 14.06 6.14
N LEU A 134 -10.88 13.96 7.41
CA LEU A 134 -10.71 15.11 8.29
C LEU A 134 -9.39 15.82 7.98
N GLU A 135 -9.35 17.12 8.22
CA GLU A 135 -8.16 17.98 8.14
C GLU A 135 -7.20 17.69 9.29
N ASP A 136 -5.90 17.90 9.08
CA ASP A 136 -4.82 17.78 10.09
C ASP A 136 -4.79 16.43 10.81
N VAL A 137 -5.06 15.35 10.08
CA VAL A 137 -5.14 13.99 10.65
C VAL A 137 -4.17 13.05 9.96
N MET A 138 -3.48 12.24 10.75
CA MET A 138 -2.68 11.12 10.28
C MET A 138 -3.58 9.92 10.01
N TYR A 139 -3.57 9.42 8.78
CA TYR A 139 -4.25 8.19 8.38
C TYR A 139 -3.25 7.08 8.09
N TYR A 140 -3.62 5.86 8.47
CA TYR A 140 -2.90 4.64 8.13
C TYR A 140 -3.73 3.82 7.16
N TRP A 141 -3.08 3.13 6.24
CA TRP A 141 -3.76 2.29 5.28
C TRP A 141 -2.97 1.06 4.90
N LYS A 142 -3.69 0.00 4.56
CA LYS A 142 -3.17 -1.22 3.98
C LYS A 142 -4.20 -1.85 3.06
N ILE A 143 -3.74 -2.74 2.20
CA ILE A 143 -4.56 -3.51 1.27
C ILE A 143 -4.41 -4.99 1.58
N VAL A 144 -5.52 -5.72 1.48
CA VAL A 144 -5.53 -7.19 1.47
C VAL A 144 -6.09 -7.61 0.12
N ALA A 145 -5.26 -8.21 -0.73
CA ALA A 145 -5.69 -8.83 -1.97
C ALA A 145 -6.32 -10.19 -1.69
N VAL A 146 -7.38 -10.54 -2.40
CA VAL A 146 -8.14 -11.80 -2.26
C VAL A 146 -8.23 -12.46 -3.63
N ASP A 147 -7.80 -13.72 -3.73
CA ASP A 147 -7.94 -14.55 -4.93
C ASP A 147 -9.34 -15.18 -5.06
N ASP A 148 -9.59 -15.95 -6.11
CA ASP A 148 -10.88 -16.55 -6.40
C ASP A 148 -11.19 -17.79 -5.55
N ASP A 149 -10.20 -18.37 -4.88
CA ASP A 149 -10.37 -19.49 -3.93
C ASP A 149 -10.37 -19.02 -2.46
N GLY A 150 -10.26 -17.71 -2.22
CA GLY A 150 -10.34 -17.08 -0.90
C GLY A 150 -8.99 -16.96 -0.17
N GLY A 151 -7.86 -17.25 -0.83
CA GLY A 151 -6.53 -16.96 -0.34
C GLY A 151 -6.29 -15.46 -0.27
N THR A 152 -5.45 -15.02 0.65
CA THR A 152 -5.24 -13.59 0.90
C THR A 152 -3.78 -13.21 1.03
N LYS A 153 -3.45 -11.99 0.61
CA LYS A 153 -2.14 -11.37 0.80
C LYS A 153 -2.26 -9.94 1.28
N GLU A 154 -1.59 -9.62 2.39
CA GLU A 154 -1.54 -8.25 2.91
C GLU A 154 -0.34 -7.47 2.34
N SER A 155 -0.55 -6.18 2.11
CA SER A 155 0.51 -5.21 1.83
C SER A 155 1.26 -4.79 3.09
N ALA A 156 2.29 -3.95 2.93
CA ALA A 156 2.81 -3.13 4.01
C ALA A 156 1.73 -2.14 4.52
N ILE A 157 1.92 -1.61 5.73
CA ILE A 157 1.11 -0.49 6.24
C ILE A 157 1.83 0.80 5.87
N TRP A 158 1.12 1.70 5.20
CA TRP A 158 1.57 3.05 4.90
C TRP A 158 0.74 4.07 5.66
N SER A 159 1.22 5.31 5.72
CA SER A 159 0.50 6.42 6.32
C SER A 159 0.66 7.68 5.47
N PHE A 160 -0.28 8.61 5.61
CA PHE A 160 -0.17 9.97 5.10
C PHE A 160 -0.86 10.92 6.07
N TRP A 161 -0.50 12.19 5.96
CA TRP A 161 -1.09 13.28 6.73
C TRP A 161 -1.97 14.13 5.81
N THR A 162 -3.19 14.45 6.23
CA THR A 162 -4.04 15.40 5.52
C THR A 162 -3.74 16.82 5.99
N ASN A 163 -3.60 17.77 5.06
CA ASN A 163 -3.44 19.19 5.34
C ASN A 163 -3.80 19.95 4.05
N SER A 164 -5.05 20.37 3.92
CA SER A 164 -5.57 21.05 2.74
C SER A 164 -5.55 22.58 2.89
N GLU A 165 -5.69 23.08 4.10
CA GLU A 165 -5.74 24.49 4.41
C GLU A 165 -4.89 24.81 5.64
N ASN A 166 -4.27 26.01 5.67
CA ASN A 166 -3.51 26.49 6.81
C ASN A 166 -4.41 26.75 8.01
N SER A 167 -4.22 26.02 9.09
CA SER A 167 -4.86 26.22 10.37
C SER A 167 -4.27 27.43 11.09
N VAL A 168 -5.06 28.08 11.93
CA VAL A 168 -4.54 29.18 12.75
C VAL A 168 -4.01 28.64 14.08
N PRO A 169 -2.94 29.26 14.64
CA PRO A 169 -2.43 28.88 15.96
C PRO A 169 -3.49 28.85 17.04
N SER A 170 -3.38 27.91 17.96
CA SER A 170 -4.31 27.76 19.08
C SER A 170 -4.29 29.00 20.00
N PRO A 171 -5.42 29.34 20.66
CA PRO A 171 -5.47 30.43 21.63
C PRO A 171 -4.46 30.21 22.77
N PHE A 172 -3.87 31.30 23.22
CA PHE A 172 -2.94 31.32 24.36
C PHE A 172 -3.28 32.46 25.34
N THR A 173 -2.75 32.43 26.55
CA THR A 173 -3.05 33.38 27.60
C THR A 173 -1.80 34.11 28.08
N LEU A 174 -1.95 35.41 28.40
CA LEU A 174 -0.93 36.17 29.06
C LEU A 174 -0.84 35.78 30.54
N LEU A 175 0.39 35.66 31.09
CA LEU A 175 0.63 35.21 32.45
C LEU A 175 1.15 36.35 33.33
N THR A 176 2.21 37.04 32.86
CA THR A 176 2.82 38.16 33.59
C THR A 176 3.18 39.30 32.65
N PRO A 177 3.14 40.59 33.11
CA PRO A 177 2.45 41.02 34.31
C PRO A 177 0.97 40.79 34.25
N THR A 178 0.32 40.54 35.40
CA THR A 178 -1.14 40.42 35.50
C THR A 178 -1.83 41.80 35.38
N VAL A 179 -3.12 41.83 35.17
CA VAL A 179 -3.86 43.08 35.08
C VAL A 179 -3.68 43.88 36.36
N ASP A 180 -3.35 45.17 36.21
CA ASP A 180 -3.11 46.13 37.32
C ASP A 180 -1.92 45.74 38.26
N GLU A 181 -1.03 44.84 37.84
CA GLU A 181 0.16 44.49 38.61
C GLU A 181 1.17 45.64 38.63
N GLU A 182 1.64 46.01 39.83
CA GLU A 182 2.75 46.96 40.01
C GLU A 182 4.10 46.24 39.89
N THR A 183 4.92 46.63 38.89
CA THR A 183 6.18 46.00 38.61
C THR A 183 7.36 46.98 38.76
N GLY A 184 8.59 46.47 38.77
CA GLY A 184 9.82 47.30 38.63
C GLY A 184 10.00 47.84 37.19
N LEU A 185 11.12 48.52 37.00
CA LEU A 185 11.44 49.14 35.69
C LEU A 185 11.68 48.15 34.56
N THR A 186 11.95 46.87 34.89
CA THR A 186 12.23 45.78 33.94
C THR A 186 11.29 44.62 34.17
N PRO A 187 9.98 44.75 33.85
CA PRO A 187 9.01 43.64 34.01
C PRO A 187 9.35 42.49 33.09
N THR A 188 9.08 41.27 33.54
CA THR A 188 9.16 40.10 32.69
C THR A 188 7.74 39.80 32.13
N PHE A 189 7.60 39.84 30.83
CA PHE A 189 6.40 39.44 30.13
C PHE A 189 6.42 37.94 29.88
N SER A 190 5.33 37.25 30.12
CA SER A 190 5.20 35.83 29.82
C SER A 190 3.78 35.44 29.41
N TRP A 191 3.69 34.35 28.63
CA TRP A 191 2.43 33.79 28.14
C TRP A 191 2.53 32.27 27.99
N THR A 192 1.39 31.61 27.89
CA THR A 192 1.36 30.16 27.61
C THR A 192 1.76 29.89 26.16
N ALA A 193 2.37 28.76 25.90
CA ALA A 193 2.66 28.35 24.53
C ALA A 193 1.35 28.11 23.75
N SER A 194 1.32 28.55 22.51
CA SER A 194 0.37 28.15 21.47
C SER A 194 0.86 26.89 20.78
N SER A 195 0.00 26.18 20.09
CA SER A 195 0.30 25.07 19.18
C SER A 195 -0.39 25.29 17.85
N ASP A 196 0.14 24.71 16.80
CA ASP A 196 -0.49 24.67 15.50
C ASP A 196 -0.85 23.23 15.14
N ALA A 197 -1.94 23.04 14.40
CA ALA A 197 -2.37 21.74 13.96
C ALA A 197 -1.60 21.28 12.71
N ASP A 198 -1.11 22.23 11.90
CA ASP A 198 -0.38 21.93 10.68
C ASP A 198 0.97 21.27 10.99
N LEU A 199 1.20 20.10 10.39
CA LEU A 199 2.45 19.39 10.56
C LEU A 199 3.63 20.21 10.02
N ASN A 200 4.66 20.39 10.84
CA ASN A 200 5.88 21.18 10.54
C ASN A 200 5.69 22.70 10.48
N ASP A 201 4.56 23.24 10.88
CA ASP A 201 4.45 24.69 11.03
C ASP A 201 5.21 25.19 12.25
N SER A 202 5.80 26.37 12.12
CA SER A 202 6.61 26.99 13.16
C SER A 202 5.95 28.26 13.69
N LEU A 203 5.78 28.32 15.00
CA LEU A 203 5.18 29.47 15.66
C LEU A 203 6.23 30.53 16.00
N ALA A 204 5.83 31.79 15.85
CA ALA A 204 6.61 32.94 16.32
C ALA A 204 5.68 33.94 17.04
N TYR A 205 6.18 34.56 18.10
CA TYR A 205 5.44 35.54 18.89
C TYR A 205 5.95 36.95 18.64
N THR A 206 5.00 37.89 18.61
CA THR A 206 5.28 39.34 18.63
C THR A 206 4.65 39.93 19.87
N LEU A 207 5.47 40.38 20.79
CA LEU A 207 5.03 41.12 21.96
C LEU A 207 4.80 42.60 21.58
N ARG A 208 3.67 43.15 22.01
CA ARG A 208 3.37 44.59 21.92
C ARG A 208 3.20 45.16 23.29
N TYR A 209 4.04 46.16 23.64
CA TYR A 209 3.95 46.87 24.90
C TYR A 209 4.26 48.34 24.75
N GLY A 210 3.77 49.19 25.64
CA GLY A 210 4.00 50.62 25.59
C GLY A 210 3.19 51.38 26.68
N PRO A 211 3.38 52.71 26.79
CA PRO A 211 2.73 53.52 27.83
C PRO A 211 1.24 53.69 27.64
N ASP A 212 0.73 53.54 26.44
CA ASP A 212 -0.70 53.56 26.12
C ASP A 212 -0.98 52.74 24.85
N ILE A 213 -2.27 52.38 24.63
CA ILE A 213 -2.70 51.54 23.53
C ILE A 213 -2.44 52.11 22.12
N SER A 214 -2.25 53.45 22.04
CA SER A 214 -1.97 54.15 20.78
C SER A 214 -0.47 54.23 20.49
N ASN A 215 0.38 53.86 21.45
CA ASN A 215 1.84 53.98 21.37
C ASN A 215 2.54 52.70 21.85
N LEU A 216 2.30 51.60 21.11
CA LEU A 216 2.86 50.30 21.38
C LEU A 216 4.12 50.07 20.52
N THR A 217 5.11 49.39 21.07
CA THR A 217 6.29 48.91 20.39
C THR A 217 6.16 47.40 20.14
N ASP A 218 6.48 46.97 18.92
CA ASP A 218 6.51 45.57 18.56
C ASP A 218 7.89 44.98 18.80
N VAL A 219 7.96 43.88 19.51
CA VAL A 219 9.17 43.11 19.75
C VAL A 219 8.95 41.67 19.32
N SER A 220 9.73 41.23 18.32
CA SER A 220 9.71 39.79 17.93
C SER A 220 10.52 39.00 18.96
N THR A 221 9.84 37.98 19.57
CA THR A 221 10.49 37.08 20.53
C THR A 221 10.82 35.72 19.92
N GLY A 222 10.54 35.54 18.62
CA GLY A 222 10.68 34.25 17.95
C GLY A 222 9.79 33.19 18.63
N THR A 223 10.36 32.06 18.97
CA THR A 223 9.63 30.96 19.63
C THR A 223 9.56 31.09 21.16
N GLN A 224 10.17 32.18 21.73
CA GLN A 224 10.21 32.38 23.19
C GLN A 224 8.84 32.82 23.71
N THR A 225 8.45 32.29 24.84
CA THR A 225 7.19 32.65 25.56
C THR A 225 7.43 33.60 26.71
N THR A 226 8.62 34.18 26.79
CA THR A 226 8.99 35.17 27.78
C THR A 226 9.87 36.26 27.16
N TYR A 227 9.77 37.50 27.70
CA TYR A 227 10.62 38.64 27.33
C TYR A 227 10.82 39.57 28.51
N THR A 228 12.07 40.06 28.72
CA THR A 228 12.40 41.09 29.69
C THR A 228 13.08 42.25 28.96
N PRO A 229 12.55 43.48 28.99
CA PRO A 229 13.21 44.64 28.43
C PRO A 229 14.56 44.88 29.10
N THR A 230 15.55 45.32 28.32
CA THR A 230 16.93 45.68 28.79
C THR A 230 17.08 47.16 28.98
#